data_d27cd42cff31de0d3b388266201f38f0
#
_entry.id   d27cd42cff31de0d3b388266201f38f0
#
_cell.length_a   1.000
_cell.length_b   1.000
_cell.length_c   1.000
_cell.angle_alpha   90.00
_cell.angle_beta   90.00
_cell.angle_gamma   90.00
#
_symmetry.space_group_name_H-M   'P 1'
#
loop_
_entity.id
_entity.type
_entity.pdbx_description
1 polymer ?
#
loop_
_entity_poly.entity_id
_entity_poly.type
_entity_poly.pdbx_seq_one_letter_code
_entity_poly.pdbx_strand_id
1 'polypeptide(L)'
;LEGLKGLGMKLGVISNTASLYQVFDILEEYGIRDYFQDVTLSSVTGYRKPDKNIFMVSLNQVRSDPSTCAYVGDTVSRDVIGPQRMGFGMTFHINSKLTKCKDVDVPKEIRATYEIDDIYQVYAILRDLEKGQHKAV
;
A
#
# COMPACT_ATOMS: atom_id res chain seq x y z
N LEU A 1 -7.16 -10.28 2.69
CA LEU A 1 -5.87 -10.82 2.25
C LEU A 1 -6.02 -12.10 1.42
N GLU A 2 -6.81 -13.07 1.89
CA GLU A 2 -7.06 -14.30 1.14
C GLU A 2 -7.61 -14.03 -0.27
N GLY A 3 -8.57 -13.11 -0.37
CA GLY A 3 -9.15 -12.72 -1.65
C GLY A 3 -8.13 -12.15 -2.61
N LEU A 4 -7.25 -11.28 -2.14
CA LEU A 4 -6.19 -10.68 -2.96
C LEU A 4 -5.19 -11.75 -3.43
N LYS A 5 -4.80 -12.67 -2.56
CA LYS A 5 -3.96 -13.80 -2.96
C LYS A 5 -4.65 -14.69 -3.98
N GLY A 6 -5.95 -14.92 -3.82
CA GLY A 6 -6.76 -15.66 -4.78
C GLY A 6 -6.81 -15.02 -6.16
N LEU A 7 -6.63 -13.71 -6.26
CA LEU A 7 -6.48 -12.99 -7.54
C LEU A 7 -5.07 -13.06 -8.13
N GLY A 8 -4.15 -13.78 -7.49
CA GLY A 8 -2.77 -13.91 -7.94
C GLY A 8 -1.87 -12.73 -7.58
N MET A 9 -2.29 -11.87 -6.68
CA MET A 9 -1.53 -10.68 -6.30
C MET A 9 -0.42 -11.01 -5.31
N LYS A 10 0.73 -10.35 -5.50
CA LYS A 10 1.80 -10.31 -4.52
C LYS A 10 1.48 -9.22 -3.50
N LEU A 11 1.65 -9.52 -2.21
CA LEU A 11 1.35 -8.60 -1.14
C LEU A 11 2.63 -8.19 -0.42
N GLY A 12 2.74 -6.90 -0.09
CA GLY A 12 3.86 -6.35 0.67
C GLY A 12 3.39 -5.32 1.67
N VAL A 13 4.23 -5.06 2.67
CA VAL A 13 4.03 -4.02 3.68
C VAL A 13 5.19 -3.05 3.61
N ILE A 14 4.90 -1.75 3.61
CA ILE A 14 5.89 -0.70 3.77
C ILE A 14 5.48 0.13 4.99
N SER A 15 6.33 0.16 6.01
CA SER A 15 6.01 0.83 7.27
C SER A 15 7.09 1.81 7.70
N ASN A 16 6.65 3.03 8.09
CA ASN A 16 7.48 3.96 8.83
C ASN A 16 7.44 3.56 10.31
N THR A 17 8.55 3.04 10.82
CA THR A 17 8.64 2.59 12.20
C THR A 17 10.06 2.78 12.74
N ALA A 18 10.18 3.04 14.03
CA ALA A 18 11.48 3.05 14.73
C ALA A 18 11.88 1.66 15.24
N SER A 19 10.95 0.72 15.31
CA SER A 19 11.19 -0.63 15.81
C SER A 19 11.70 -1.56 14.70
N LEU A 20 12.58 -2.49 15.07
CA LEU A 20 13.03 -3.56 14.17
C LEU A 20 12.07 -4.75 14.11
N TYR A 21 11.30 -4.98 15.17
CA TYR A 21 10.52 -6.21 15.33
C TYR A 21 9.01 -6.01 15.43
N GLN A 22 8.56 -4.84 15.85
CA GLN A 22 7.15 -4.59 16.18
C GLN A 22 6.19 -4.94 15.03
N VAL A 23 6.52 -4.58 13.79
CA VAL A 23 5.65 -4.87 12.64
C VAL A 23 5.54 -6.38 12.42
N PHE A 24 6.67 -7.09 12.47
CA PHE A 24 6.68 -8.55 12.33
C PHE A 24 5.87 -9.23 13.43
N ASP A 25 6.07 -8.80 14.68
CA ASP A 25 5.36 -9.36 15.83
C ASP A 25 3.84 -9.17 15.69
N ILE A 26 3.39 -7.98 15.25
CA ILE A 26 1.97 -7.70 15.03
C ILE A 26 1.41 -8.56 13.91
N LEU A 27 2.12 -8.70 12.79
CA LEU A 27 1.67 -9.53 11.68
C LEU A 27 1.54 -11.01 12.08
N GLU A 28 2.47 -11.50 12.89
CA GLU A 28 2.40 -12.87 13.42
C GLU A 28 1.26 -13.03 14.45
N GLU A 29 1.09 -12.06 15.34
CA GLU A 29 0.01 -12.06 16.34
C GLU A 29 -1.37 -12.16 15.67
N TYR A 30 -1.57 -11.44 14.55
CA TYR A 30 -2.81 -11.52 13.79
C TYR A 30 -2.87 -12.70 12.83
N GLY A 31 -1.82 -13.52 12.75
CA GLY A 31 -1.78 -14.68 11.87
C GLY A 31 -1.73 -14.35 10.38
N ILE A 32 -1.24 -13.17 10.02
CA ILE A 32 -1.25 -12.69 8.63
C ILE A 32 0.15 -12.52 8.02
N ARG A 33 1.21 -12.83 8.77
CA ARG A 33 2.59 -12.64 8.30
C ARG A 33 2.86 -13.35 6.98
N ASP A 34 2.36 -14.57 6.81
CA ASP A 34 2.63 -15.41 5.65
C ASP A 34 1.93 -14.94 4.36
N TYR A 35 0.97 -14.02 4.45
CA TYR A 35 0.37 -13.41 3.27
C TYR A 35 1.31 -12.48 2.53
N PHE A 36 2.34 -11.95 3.20
CA PHE A 36 3.21 -10.92 2.65
C PHE A 36 4.53 -11.51 2.19
N GLN A 37 4.87 -11.25 0.93
CA GLN A 37 6.16 -11.64 0.33
C GLN A 37 7.28 -10.68 0.73
N ASP A 38 6.94 -9.46 1.11
CA ASP A 38 7.89 -8.43 1.52
C ASP A 38 7.34 -7.62 2.69
N VAL A 39 8.22 -7.30 3.64
CA VAL A 39 7.97 -6.34 4.71
C VAL A 39 9.16 -5.38 4.74
N THR A 40 8.96 -4.17 4.26
CA THR A 40 9.97 -3.13 4.16
C THR A 40 9.76 -2.09 5.27
N LEU A 41 10.78 -1.89 6.10
CA LEU A 41 10.71 -1.02 7.27
C LEU A 41 11.67 0.15 7.16
N SER A 42 11.25 1.33 7.59
CA SER A 42 12.14 2.49 7.64
C SER A 42 13.28 2.31 8.64
N SER A 43 13.06 1.55 9.71
CA SER A 43 14.11 1.22 10.69
C SER A 43 15.23 0.36 10.13
N VAL A 44 14.97 -0.42 9.08
CA VAL A 44 15.96 -1.29 8.43
C VAL A 44 16.61 -0.60 7.24
N THR A 45 15.79 0.06 6.39
CA THR A 45 16.28 0.66 5.15
C THR A 45 16.97 2.00 5.36
N GLY A 46 16.65 2.71 6.43
CA GLY A 46 17.09 4.10 6.64
C GLY A 46 16.26 5.13 5.87
N TYR A 47 15.31 4.70 5.06
CA TYR A 47 14.41 5.57 4.31
C TYR A 47 13.01 5.54 4.91
N ARG A 48 12.31 6.67 4.85
CA ARG A 48 10.93 6.82 5.36
C ARG A 48 10.02 7.30 4.24
N LYS A 49 8.78 6.79 4.21
CA LYS A 49 7.78 7.34 3.29
C LYS A 49 7.59 8.86 3.55
N PRO A 50 7.48 9.71 2.54
CA PRO A 50 7.29 9.39 1.11
C PRO A 50 8.58 9.30 0.29
N ASP A 51 9.75 9.12 0.87
CA ASP A 51 11.00 8.97 0.13
C ASP A 51 10.87 7.82 -0.88
N LYS A 52 11.24 8.10 -2.14
CA LYS A 52 11.15 7.11 -3.23
C LYS A 52 11.94 5.84 -2.96
N ASN A 53 13.03 5.93 -2.21
CA ASN A 53 13.93 4.80 -2.00
C ASN A 53 13.29 3.67 -1.19
N ILE A 54 12.39 3.98 -0.24
CA ILE A 54 11.71 2.91 0.51
C ILE A 54 10.77 2.11 -0.40
N PHE A 55 10.09 2.78 -1.34
CA PHE A 55 9.25 2.11 -2.33
C PHE A 55 10.08 1.28 -3.30
N MET A 56 11.24 1.80 -3.73
CA MET A 56 12.16 1.07 -4.61
C MET A 56 12.64 -0.24 -3.98
N VAL A 57 12.99 -0.22 -2.69
CA VAL A 57 13.40 -1.42 -1.97
C VAL A 57 12.29 -2.49 -2.02
N SER A 58 11.08 -2.10 -1.69
CA SER A 58 9.94 -3.04 -1.68
C SER A 58 9.62 -3.57 -3.08
N LEU A 59 9.59 -2.70 -4.09
CA LEU A 59 9.34 -3.09 -5.48
C LEU A 59 10.40 -4.09 -5.99
N ASN A 60 11.66 -3.89 -5.65
CA ASN A 60 12.72 -4.81 -6.02
C ASN A 60 12.56 -6.16 -5.33
N GLN A 61 12.14 -6.20 -4.07
CA GLN A 61 11.90 -7.43 -3.33
C GLN A 61 10.78 -8.26 -3.95
N VAL A 62 9.68 -7.62 -4.33
CA VAL A 62 8.55 -8.32 -4.95
C VAL A 62 8.70 -8.47 -6.47
N ARG A 63 9.74 -7.89 -7.06
CA ARG A 63 10.02 -7.94 -8.50
C ARG A 63 8.83 -7.49 -9.34
N SER A 64 8.32 -6.31 -9.04
CA SER A 64 7.17 -5.74 -9.74
C SER A 64 7.47 -4.34 -10.24
N ASP A 65 6.87 -3.99 -11.38
CA ASP A 65 6.90 -2.65 -11.92
C ASP A 65 5.84 -1.81 -11.21
N PRO A 66 6.15 -0.56 -10.81
CA PRO A 66 5.17 0.28 -10.11
C PRO A 66 3.86 0.48 -10.88
N SER A 67 3.91 0.56 -12.21
CA SER A 67 2.70 0.73 -13.03
C SER A 67 1.68 -0.40 -12.89
N THR A 68 2.12 -1.58 -12.46
CA THR A 68 1.27 -2.75 -12.21
C THR A 68 0.92 -2.95 -10.74
N CYS A 69 1.31 -2.01 -9.88
CA CYS A 69 1.12 -2.09 -8.44
C CYS A 69 0.06 -1.11 -7.96
N ALA A 70 -0.62 -1.50 -6.90
CA ALA A 70 -1.51 -0.63 -6.13
C ALA A 70 -0.92 -0.40 -4.73
N TYR A 71 -1.15 0.77 -4.19
CA TYR A 71 -0.74 1.12 -2.83
C TYR A 71 -1.95 1.51 -1.98
N VAL A 72 -1.99 1.03 -0.76
CA VAL A 72 -3.07 1.31 0.19
C VAL A 72 -2.50 1.93 1.45
N GLY A 73 -3.04 3.05 1.89
CA GLY A 73 -2.62 3.69 3.13
C GLY A 73 -3.59 4.77 3.60
N ASP A 74 -3.34 5.29 4.79
CA ASP A 74 -4.24 6.21 5.47
C ASP A 74 -3.73 7.67 5.53
N THR A 75 -2.55 7.94 4.96
CA THR A 75 -1.93 9.25 4.99
C THR A 75 -1.66 9.72 3.56
N VAL A 76 -2.29 10.82 3.13
CA VAL A 76 -2.13 11.33 1.76
C VAL A 76 -0.68 11.71 1.47
N SER A 77 -0.02 12.41 2.40
CA SER A 77 1.37 12.86 2.23
C SER A 77 2.36 11.72 1.97
N ARG A 78 2.16 10.56 2.60
CA ARG A 78 3.06 9.40 2.52
C ARG A 78 2.59 8.35 1.53
N ASP A 79 1.30 8.02 1.60
CA ASP A 79 0.72 6.82 0.99
C ASP A 79 0.00 7.09 -0.33
N VAL A 80 -0.20 8.35 -0.69
CA VAL A 80 -0.74 8.76 -1.99
C VAL A 80 0.35 9.46 -2.81
N ILE A 81 0.94 10.51 -2.26
CA ILE A 81 1.97 11.30 -2.97
C ILE A 81 3.20 10.44 -3.27
N GLY A 82 3.69 9.68 -2.30
CA GLY A 82 4.86 8.82 -2.48
C GLY A 82 4.69 7.83 -3.62
N PRO A 83 3.66 6.97 -3.57
CA PRO A 83 3.40 6.01 -4.65
C PRO A 83 3.10 6.66 -6.00
N GLN A 84 2.38 7.78 -6.04
CA GLN A 84 2.11 8.48 -7.30
C GLN A 84 3.39 8.99 -7.95
N ARG A 85 4.32 9.54 -7.17
CA ARG A 85 5.62 9.98 -7.67
C ARG A 85 6.47 8.83 -8.20
N MET A 86 6.27 7.63 -7.68
CA MET A 86 6.94 6.41 -8.14
C MET A 86 6.30 5.82 -9.40
N GLY A 87 5.12 6.29 -9.81
CA GLY A 87 4.41 5.77 -10.96
C GLY A 87 3.54 4.55 -10.67
N PHE A 88 3.09 4.36 -9.41
CA PHE A 88 2.15 3.30 -9.07
C PHE A 88 0.86 3.45 -9.89
N GLY A 89 0.34 2.32 -10.37
CA GLY A 89 -0.85 2.30 -11.22
C GLY A 89 -2.12 2.73 -10.50
N MET A 90 -2.23 2.43 -9.22
CA MET A 90 -3.38 2.79 -8.38
C MET A 90 -2.95 3.17 -6.98
N THR A 91 -3.70 4.09 -6.37
CA THR A 91 -3.60 4.40 -4.94
C THR A 91 -4.98 4.35 -4.31
N PHE A 92 -5.04 3.74 -3.13
CA PHE A 92 -6.25 3.67 -2.31
C PHE A 92 -5.97 4.43 -1.02
N HIS A 93 -6.73 5.47 -0.76
CA HIS A 93 -6.66 6.19 0.51
C HIS A 93 -7.80 5.75 1.42
N ILE A 94 -7.43 5.14 2.55
CA ILE A 94 -8.41 4.75 3.56
C ILE A 94 -8.62 5.92 4.53
N ASN A 95 -9.87 6.34 4.69
CA ASN A 95 -10.22 7.44 5.57
C ASN A 95 -10.01 7.04 7.04
N SER A 96 -9.15 7.80 7.73
CA SER A 96 -8.88 7.59 9.15
C SER A 96 -8.92 8.92 9.89
N LYS A 97 -9.73 8.98 10.94
CA LYS A 97 -9.79 10.17 11.80
C LYS A 97 -8.48 10.38 12.57
N LEU A 98 -7.73 9.30 12.83
CA LEU A 98 -6.49 9.34 13.60
C LEU A 98 -5.32 9.98 12.82
N THR A 99 -5.38 9.95 11.51
CA THR A 99 -4.26 10.40 10.66
C THR A 99 -4.55 11.68 9.88
N LYS A 100 -5.76 12.22 9.95
CA LYS A 100 -6.12 13.49 9.28
C LYS A 100 -5.19 14.65 9.62
N CYS A 101 -4.71 14.71 10.86
CA CYS A 101 -3.79 15.76 11.30
C CYS A 101 -2.42 15.71 10.63
N LYS A 102 -2.04 14.59 10.04
CA LYS A 102 -0.76 14.42 9.34
C LYS A 102 -0.77 15.01 7.93
N ASP A 103 -1.95 15.34 7.40
CA ASP A 103 -2.15 15.82 6.04
C ASP A 103 -2.51 17.32 5.97
N VAL A 104 -2.12 18.11 6.98
CA VAL A 104 -2.51 19.53 7.12
C VAL A 104 -2.02 20.38 5.95
N ASP A 105 -0.82 20.10 5.42
CA ASP A 105 -0.18 20.87 4.36
C ASP A 105 -0.26 20.23 2.98
N VAL A 106 -1.15 19.27 2.80
CA VAL A 106 -1.31 18.58 1.52
C VAL A 106 -2.18 19.40 0.57
N PRO A 107 -1.71 19.64 -0.69
CA PRO A 107 -2.53 20.32 -1.70
C PRO A 107 -3.85 19.56 -1.95
N LYS A 108 -4.96 20.30 -2.01
CA LYS A 108 -6.29 19.71 -2.21
C LYS A 108 -6.49 19.03 -3.57
N GLU A 109 -5.64 19.35 -4.54
CA GLU A 109 -5.66 18.75 -5.89
C GLU A 109 -5.13 17.33 -5.91
N ILE A 110 -4.34 16.94 -4.91
CA ILE A 110 -3.77 15.59 -4.83
C ILE A 110 -4.82 14.64 -4.29
N ARG A 111 -5.18 13.66 -5.11
CA ARG A 111 -6.19 12.66 -4.78
C ARG A 111 -5.69 11.25 -5.08
N ALA A 112 -6.08 10.30 -4.24
CA ALA A 112 -5.92 8.88 -4.53
C ALA A 112 -6.80 8.48 -5.72
N THR A 113 -6.48 7.35 -6.35
CA THR A 113 -7.36 6.76 -7.37
C THR A 113 -8.71 6.42 -6.77
N TYR A 114 -8.72 5.89 -5.55
CA TYR A 114 -9.93 5.56 -4.81
C TYR A 114 -9.85 6.04 -3.38
N GLU A 115 -10.92 6.66 -2.89
CA GLU A 115 -11.14 6.93 -1.47
C GLU A 115 -12.01 5.82 -0.91
N ILE A 116 -11.55 5.18 0.17
CA ILE A 116 -12.26 4.06 0.79
C ILE A 116 -12.41 4.27 2.30
N ASP A 117 -13.40 3.64 2.89
CA ASP A 117 -13.66 3.69 4.34
C ASP A 117 -13.30 2.38 5.02
N ASP A 118 -13.19 1.30 4.26
CA ASP A 118 -12.94 -0.05 4.76
C ASP A 118 -11.95 -0.78 3.83
N ILE A 119 -11.01 -1.50 4.43
CA ILE A 119 -9.99 -2.24 3.69
C ILE A 119 -10.58 -3.32 2.77
N TYR A 120 -11.75 -3.85 3.06
CA TYR A 120 -12.46 -4.79 2.19
C TYR A 120 -12.81 -4.22 0.83
N GLN A 121 -12.97 -2.90 0.73
CA GLN A 121 -13.27 -2.23 -0.54
C GLN A 121 -12.12 -2.40 -1.55
N VAL A 122 -10.89 -2.54 -1.09
CA VAL A 122 -9.73 -2.81 -1.96
C VAL A 122 -9.95 -4.11 -2.74
N TYR A 123 -10.27 -5.18 -2.05
CA TYR A 123 -10.53 -6.47 -2.70
C TYR A 123 -11.74 -6.41 -3.65
N ALA A 124 -12.83 -5.80 -3.21
CA ALA A 124 -14.03 -5.68 -4.03
C ALA A 124 -13.77 -4.92 -5.33
N ILE A 125 -13.06 -3.79 -5.26
CA ILE A 125 -12.72 -2.98 -6.43
C ILE A 125 -11.78 -3.74 -7.37
N LEU A 126 -10.73 -4.35 -6.87
CA LEU A 126 -9.77 -5.09 -7.70
C LEU A 126 -10.39 -6.33 -8.34
N ARG A 127 -11.24 -7.04 -7.60
CA ARG A 127 -12.00 -8.17 -8.14
C ARG A 127 -12.90 -7.74 -9.30
N ASP A 128 -13.60 -6.63 -9.15
CA ASP A 128 -14.52 -6.13 -10.18
C ASP A 128 -13.75 -5.64 -11.41
N LEU A 129 -12.61 -5.00 -11.24
CA LEU A 129 -11.73 -4.60 -12.34
C LEU A 129 -11.20 -5.81 -13.12
N GLU A 130 -10.81 -6.87 -12.44
CA GLU A 130 -10.37 -8.11 -13.08
C GLU A 130 -11.50 -8.75 -13.89
N LYS A 131 -12.70 -8.84 -13.34
CA LYS A 131 -13.88 -9.34 -14.06
C LYS A 131 -14.21 -8.47 -15.29
N GLY A 132 -14.08 -7.15 -15.18
CA GLY A 132 -14.28 -6.22 -16.28
C GLY A 132 -13.28 -6.45 -17.41
N GLN A 133 -12.01 -6.72 -17.11
CA GLN A 133 -10.98 -7.04 -18.09
C GLN A 133 -11.29 -8.36 -18.82
N HIS A 134 -11.77 -9.37 -18.12
CA HIS A 134 -12.17 -10.65 -18.74
C HIS A 134 -13.41 -10.52 -19.61
N LYS A 135 -14.31 -9.59 -19.32
CA LYS A 135 -15.50 -9.32 -20.13
C LYS A 135 -15.21 -8.50 -21.39
N ALA A 136 -14.07 -7.82 -21.45
CA ALA A 136 -13.69 -6.96 -22.56
C ALA A 136 -13.00 -7.72 -23.72
N VAL A 137 -12.87 -9.01 -23.59
CA VAL A 137 -12.24 -9.88 -24.60
C VAL A 137 -13.29 -10.58 -25.49
#